data_2c442f4a7a331a72e74cffe94cc835f6
#
_entry.id   2c442f4a7a331a72e74cffe94cc835f6
#
_cell.length_a   1.000
_cell.length_b   1.000
_cell.length_c   1.000
_cell.angle_alpha   90.00
_cell.angle_beta   90.00
_cell.angle_gamma   90.00
#
_symmetry.space_group_name_H-M   'P 1'
#
loop_
_entity.id
_entity.type
_entity.pdbx_description
1 polymer ?
#
loop_
_entity_poly.entity_id
_entity_poly.type
_entity_poly.pdbx_seq_one_letter_code
_entity_poly.pdbx_strand_id
1 'polypeptide(L)'
;MVQPTTFAEKNEYELLNMRKLLTVIICATFCISVVQAQNSESMLSMKERQIAAISGSAAKGDKAGLAMALTAGLDTGLTINEIKEVLVQLYAYCGFPRSMGALNTFMSVLKQRKAQGIDDVEGALPTSQDAGRSVEYGTVNQRKLFGRDAQGAVLSFAPAIDQYLKAHLFGDIFGRDNLDWKTRELATIASLAAMNGTENELKIHIAHGKYNGLTDAQIDEIVTLVRASEWTPETPKTFSPNNKVTARKVFYKNRYDITLSADIYMPADMDVNTRYPAIIVGHPFGAVKEQCAGLYAQEMAKRGFVALAFDASYQGESGGMPRHTVSPDALVEDFSASVDWLGIQPFIDRKRIGVIGICGSGGFSVCAASIDPRIKALVTVSMYDMGRATRNGLGDAMTDEQRKAMFAEVAVQRWREAEGKEPRIRFGTPEQLPENANAVQKEFFGYYRNPERGQHPRYLGTRYTSMAALTNFYPFAQIKEISPRPVLFVAGENAHSRYFSEDAYKQANEPKELYIVSGANHVDLYDRMDKIPFNKLTAFFKENLK
;
A
#
# COMPACT_ATOMS: atom_id res chain seq x y z
N MET A 1 -3.64 22.53 52.53
CA MET A 1 -4.56 21.37 52.50
C MET A 1 -4.50 20.73 53.88
N VAL A 2 -5.60 20.80 54.66
CA VAL A 2 -5.69 20.23 56.01
C VAL A 2 -5.91 18.71 55.83
N GLN A 3 -5.09 17.88 56.48
CA GLN A 3 -5.31 16.44 56.50
C GLN A 3 -6.44 16.07 57.46
N PRO A 4 -7.29 15.11 57.12
CA PRO A 4 -8.39 14.68 57.98
C PRO A 4 -7.87 14.00 59.27
N THR A 5 -8.49 14.36 60.39
CA THR A 5 -8.03 13.98 61.74
C THR A 5 -8.83 12.82 62.36
N THR A 6 -9.94 12.40 61.79
CA THR A 6 -10.75 11.28 62.30
C THR A 6 -10.94 10.16 61.25
N PHE A 7 -11.23 8.94 61.74
CA PHE A 7 -11.42 7.75 60.87
C PHE A 7 -12.64 7.91 59.91
N ALA A 8 -13.64 8.64 60.33
CA ALA A 8 -14.82 8.94 59.51
C ALA A 8 -14.50 9.93 58.39
N GLU A 9 -13.72 10.98 58.67
CA GLU A 9 -13.27 11.98 57.69
C GLU A 9 -12.32 11.38 56.65
N LYS A 10 -11.51 10.38 57.04
CA LYS A 10 -10.62 9.65 56.12
C LYS A 10 -11.42 8.81 55.11
N ASN A 11 -12.49 8.13 55.56
CA ASN A 11 -13.36 7.34 54.69
C ASN A 11 -14.16 8.23 53.72
N GLU A 12 -14.66 9.39 54.16
CA GLU A 12 -15.33 10.35 53.27
C GLU A 12 -14.37 10.95 52.23
N TYR A 13 -13.13 11.24 52.62
CA TYR A 13 -12.11 11.77 51.72
C TYR A 13 -11.70 10.73 50.68
N GLU A 14 -11.54 9.46 51.04
CA GLU A 14 -11.27 8.37 50.12
C GLU A 14 -12.46 8.12 49.16
N LEU A 15 -13.69 8.16 49.63
CA LEU A 15 -14.88 8.02 48.80
C LEU A 15 -15.05 9.19 47.82
N LEU A 16 -14.71 10.40 48.24
CA LEU A 16 -14.73 11.59 47.39
C LEU A 16 -13.67 11.54 46.30
N ASN A 17 -12.48 11.05 46.62
CA ASN A 17 -11.40 10.87 45.66
C ASN A 17 -11.69 9.71 44.69
N MET A 18 -12.26 8.61 45.14
CA MET A 18 -12.75 7.52 44.24
C MET A 18 -13.85 8.00 43.30
N ARG A 19 -14.82 8.79 43.77
CA ARG A 19 -15.86 9.38 42.92
C ARG A 19 -15.28 10.34 41.88
N LYS A 20 -14.29 11.18 42.23
CA LYS A 20 -13.56 12.05 41.28
C LYS A 20 -12.78 11.23 40.26
N LEU A 21 -12.11 10.17 40.68
CA LEU A 21 -11.37 9.27 39.80
C LEU A 21 -12.30 8.53 38.82
N LEU A 22 -13.45 8.06 39.33
CA LEU A 22 -14.48 7.40 38.51
C LEU A 22 -15.07 8.36 37.46
N THR A 23 -15.34 9.60 37.85
CA THR A 23 -15.85 10.65 36.94
C THR A 23 -14.83 10.99 35.86
N VAL A 24 -13.53 11.08 36.19
CA VAL A 24 -12.46 11.32 35.20
C VAL A 24 -12.32 10.13 34.25
N ILE A 25 -12.40 8.89 34.74
CA ILE A 25 -12.36 7.68 33.89
C ILE A 25 -13.59 7.60 32.98
N ILE A 26 -14.78 7.89 33.47
CA ILE A 26 -16.02 7.91 32.68
C ILE A 26 -15.95 9.02 31.61
N CYS A 27 -15.49 10.23 31.96
CA CYS A 27 -15.28 11.29 30.97
C CYS A 27 -14.21 10.95 29.94
N ALA A 28 -13.10 10.32 30.35
CA ALA A 28 -12.04 9.89 29.44
C ALA A 28 -12.51 8.78 28.48
N THR A 29 -13.27 7.79 28.99
CA THR A 29 -13.85 6.73 28.14
C THR A 29 -14.94 7.26 27.22
N PHE A 30 -15.74 8.23 27.66
CA PHE A 30 -16.74 8.89 26.82
C PHE A 30 -16.09 9.76 25.73
N CYS A 31 -15.02 10.52 26.06
CA CYS A 31 -14.25 11.27 25.07
C CYS A 31 -13.54 10.36 24.06
N ILE A 32 -12.98 9.22 24.50
CA ILE A 32 -12.35 8.23 23.60
C ILE A 32 -13.40 7.59 22.68
N SER A 33 -14.58 7.24 23.19
CA SER A 33 -15.65 6.68 22.35
C SER A 33 -16.24 7.71 21.38
N VAL A 34 -16.34 8.98 21.75
CA VAL A 34 -16.78 10.07 20.85
C VAL A 34 -15.74 10.35 19.78
N VAL A 35 -14.43 10.35 20.12
CA VAL A 35 -13.34 10.51 19.13
C VAL A 35 -13.25 9.29 18.21
N GLN A 36 -13.46 8.07 18.71
CA GLN A 36 -13.52 6.87 17.87
C GLN A 36 -14.77 6.84 16.98
N ALA A 37 -15.92 7.30 17.46
CA ALA A 37 -17.14 7.42 16.65
C ALA A 37 -16.99 8.52 15.56
N GLN A 38 -16.38 9.66 15.88
CA GLN A 38 -16.10 10.70 14.88
C GLN A 38 -15.09 10.25 13.83
N ASN A 39 -14.06 9.45 14.18
CA ASN A 39 -13.12 8.88 13.20
C ASN A 39 -13.74 7.78 12.34
N SER A 40 -14.76 7.05 12.81
CA SER A 40 -15.48 6.06 12.00
C SER A 40 -16.47 6.67 11.01
N GLU A 41 -17.02 7.86 11.31
CA GLU A 41 -17.92 8.60 10.41
C GLU A 41 -17.18 9.38 9.30
N SER A 42 -15.86 9.54 9.38
CA SER A 42 -15.09 10.31 8.39
C SER A 42 -14.59 9.50 7.21
N MET A 43 -14.63 8.17 7.26
CA MET A 43 -14.08 7.28 6.22
C MET A 43 -15.17 6.77 5.27
N LEU A 44 -14.75 6.39 4.05
CA LEU A 44 -15.66 5.75 3.09
C LEU A 44 -16.13 4.39 3.61
N SER A 45 -17.43 4.10 3.46
CA SER A 45 -17.96 2.75 3.60
C SER A 45 -17.38 1.81 2.55
N MET A 46 -17.50 0.50 2.77
CA MET A 46 -17.02 -0.50 1.79
C MET A 46 -17.71 -0.33 0.42
N LYS A 47 -19.01 -0.01 0.37
CA LYS A 47 -19.72 0.29 -0.87
C LYS A 47 -19.18 1.54 -1.57
N GLU A 48 -19.00 2.64 -0.83
CA GLU A 48 -18.46 3.88 -1.38
C GLU A 48 -17.04 3.69 -1.95
N ARG A 49 -16.19 2.90 -1.30
CA ARG A 49 -14.85 2.53 -1.81
C ARG A 49 -14.95 1.78 -3.14
N GLN A 50 -15.88 0.83 -3.26
CA GLN A 50 -16.04 0.09 -4.52
C GLN A 50 -16.60 0.98 -5.63
N ILE A 51 -17.51 1.90 -5.33
CA ILE A 51 -17.98 2.88 -6.31
C ILE A 51 -16.80 3.75 -6.82
N ALA A 52 -15.94 4.22 -5.94
CA ALA A 52 -14.74 4.96 -6.34
C ALA A 52 -13.80 4.12 -7.21
N ALA A 53 -13.54 2.86 -6.84
CA ALA A 53 -12.69 1.95 -7.61
C ALA A 53 -13.29 1.62 -9.00
N ILE A 54 -14.59 1.35 -9.07
CA ILE A 54 -15.33 1.13 -10.33
C ILE A 54 -15.22 2.36 -11.23
N SER A 55 -15.50 3.55 -10.69
CA SER A 55 -15.50 4.81 -11.43
C SER A 55 -14.10 5.17 -11.96
N GLY A 56 -13.08 5.06 -11.11
CA GLY A 56 -11.70 5.33 -11.50
C GLY A 56 -11.19 4.36 -12.58
N SER A 57 -11.44 3.05 -12.41
CA SER A 57 -11.04 2.03 -13.40
C SER A 57 -11.77 2.19 -14.73
N ALA A 58 -13.07 2.52 -14.71
CA ALA A 58 -13.86 2.79 -15.90
C ALA A 58 -13.33 4.02 -16.66
N ALA A 59 -13.05 5.12 -15.94
CA ALA A 59 -12.53 6.35 -16.54
C ALA A 59 -11.15 6.15 -17.17
N LYS A 60 -10.29 5.35 -16.57
CA LYS A 60 -8.98 4.94 -17.14
C LYS A 60 -9.11 3.98 -18.32
N GLY A 61 -10.18 3.21 -18.40
CA GLY A 61 -10.35 2.09 -19.32
C GLY A 61 -9.53 0.87 -18.93
N ASP A 62 -9.21 0.75 -17.67
CA ASP A 62 -8.59 -0.43 -17.07
C ASP A 62 -9.65 -1.55 -16.93
N LYS A 63 -9.76 -2.41 -17.94
CA LYS A 63 -10.74 -3.49 -17.95
C LYS A 63 -10.51 -4.53 -16.87
N ALA A 64 -9.25 -4.83 -16.54
CA ALA A 64 -8.91 -5.84 -15.54
C ALA A 64 -9.20 -5.32 -14.12
N GLY A 65 -8.75 -4.12 -13.78
CA GLY A 65 -9.06 -3.45 -12.52
C GLY A 65 -10.56 -3.23 -12.35
N LEU A 66 -11.25 -2.86 -13.43
CA LEU A 66 -12.70 -2.72 -13.43
C LEU A 66 -13.42 -4.03 -13.13
N ALA A 67 -13.04 -5.15 -13.76
CA ALA A 67 -13.67 -6.45 -13.47
C ALA A 67 -13.49 -6.87 -12.00
N MET A 68 -12.33 -6.60 -11.42
CA MET A 68 -12.09 -6.84 -9.99
C MET A 68 -12.94 -5.94 -9.10
N ALA A 69 -12.99 -4.63 -9.39
CA ALA A 69 -13.78 -3.68 -8.63
C ALA A 69 -15.30 -3.97 -8.71
N LEU A 70 -15.79 -4.39 -9.87
CA LEU A 70 -17.17 -4.81 -10.08
C LEU A 70 -17.52 -6.06 -9.25
N THR A 71 -16.66 -7.08 -9.26
CA THR A 71 -16.83 -8.28 -8.45
C THR A 71 -16.86 -7.95 -6.97
N ALA A 72 -15.88 -7.19 -6.49
CA ALA A 72 -15.82 -6.75 -5.10
C ALA A 72 -17.02 -5.85 -4.72
N GLY A 73 -17.49 -5.01 -5.64
CA GLY A 73 -18.69 -4.18 -5.46
C GLY A 73 -19.95 -5.01 -5.22
N LEU A 74 -20.19 -6.03 -6.04
CA LEU A 74 -21.29 -6.97 -5.84
C LEU A 74 -21.16 -7.73 -4.52
N ASP A 75 -19.95 -8.18 -4.16
CA ASP A 75 -19.68 -8.89 -2.91
C ASP A 75 -19.89 -8.01 -1.66
N THR A 76 -19.71 -6.69 -1.78
CA THR A 76 -20.02 -5.73 -0.71
C THR A 76 -21.49 -5.32 -0.66
N GLY A 77 -22.32 -5.86 -1.56
CA GLY A 77 -23.75 -5.65 -1.61
C GLY A 77 -24.20 -4.45 -2.46
N LEU A 78 -23.35 -3.96 -3.39
CA LEU A 78 -23.85 -3.10 -4.47
C LEU A 78 -24.79 -3.91 -5.37
N THR A 79 -25.88 -3.29 -5.79
CA THR A 79 -26.83 -3.92 -6.69
C THR A 79 -26.42 -3.70 -8.16
N ILE A 80 -26.96 -4.57 -9.04
CA ILE A 80 -26.72 -4.47 -10.48
C ILE A 80 -27.14 -3.08 -11.00
N ASN A 81 -28.29 -2.55 -10.55
CA ASN A 81 -28.80 -1.27 -11.02
C ASN A 81 -28.03 -0.07 -10.45
N GLU A 82 -27.51 -0.13 -9.20
CA GLU A 82 -26.58 0.89 -8.67
C GLU A 82 -25.31 0.97 -9.53
N ILE A 83 -24.71 -0.17 -9.85
CA ILE A 83 -23.50 -0.22 -10.71
C ILE A 83 -23.79 0.27 -12.12
N LYS A 84 -24.90 -0.17 -12.73
CA LYS A 84 -25.33 0.33 -14.06
C LYS A 84 -25.45 1.85 -14.03
N GLU A 85 -26.04 2.40 -12.99
CA GLU A 85 -26.26 3.85 -12.86
C GLU A 85 -24.95 4.62 -12.76
N VAL A 86 -23.98 4.13 -11.96
CA VAL A 86 -22.62 4.69 -11.90
C VAL A 86 -21.99 4.70 -13.30
N LEU A 87 -21.97 3.55 -13.99
CA LEU A 87 -21.32 3.42 -15.29
C LEU A 87 -22.00 4.25 -16.38
N VAL A 88 -23.33 4.39 -16.33
CA VAL A 88 -24.10 5.25 -17.25
C VAL A 88 -23.73 6.71 -17.00
N GLN A 89 -23.73 7.20 -15.75
CA GLN A 89 -23.36 8.58 -15.44
C GLN A 89 -21.98 8.97 -15.98
N LEU A 90 -21.02 8.04 -15.95
CA LEU A 90 -19.63 8.31 -16.32
C LEU A 90 -19.47 8.73 -17.79
N TYR A 91 -20.41 8.42 -18.70
CA TYR A 91 -20.24 8.88 -20.07
C TYR A 91 -20.21 10.40 -20.20
N ALA A 92 -20.86 11.13 -19.29
CA ALA A 92 -20.85 12.59 -19.28
C ALA A 92 -19.49 13.20 -18.92
N TYR A 93 -18.62 12.43 -18.29
CA TYR A 93 -17.29 12.86 -17.81
C TYR A 93 -16.13 12.23 -18.60
N CYS A 94 -16.23 10.96 -18.97
CA CYS A 94 -15.16 10.25 -19.66
C CYS A 94 -15.57 9.74 -21.07
N GLY A 95 -16.73 10.13 -21.56
CA GLY A 95 -17.24 9.84 -22.90
C GLY A 95 -17.87 8.46 -23.06
N PHE A 96 -18.73 8.32 -24.09
CA PHE A 96 -19.40 7.06 -24.41
C PHE A 96 -18.47 5.85 -24.56
N PRO A 97 -17.28 5.95 -25.21
CA PRO A 97 -16.44 4.78 -25.39
C PRO A 97 -16.01 4.12 -24.06
N ARG A 98 -15.70 4.91 -23.03
CA ARG A 98 -15.31 4.41 -21.69
C ARG A 98 -16.50 3.79 -20.98
N SER A 99 -17.65 4.48 -20.95
CA SER A 99 -18.87 3.98 -20.32
C SER A 99 -19.36 2.68 -20.98
N MET A 100 -19.44 2.64 -22.31
CA MET A 100 -19.85 1.42 -23.05
C MET A 100 -18.88 0.26 -22.84
N GLY A 101 -17.57 0.53 -22.83
CA GLY A 101 -16.55 -0.47 -22.53
C GLY A 101 -16.70 -1.03 -21.12
N ALA A 102 -17.01 -0.16 -20.15
CA ALA A 102 -17.23 -0.55 -18.76
C ALA A 102 -18.51 -1.39 -18.60
N LEU A 103 -19.61 -1.02 -19.25
CA LEU A 103 -20.86 -1.80 -19.26
C LEU A 103 -20.65 -3.19 -19.88
N ASN A 104 -19.88 -3.30 -20.96
CA ASN A 104 -19.52 -4.59 -21.55
C ASN A 104 -18.70 -5.46 -20.58
N THR A 105 -17.76 -4.88 -19.84
CA THR A 105 -17.01 -5.57 -18.81
C THR A 105 -17.94 -6.06 -17.70
N PHE A 106 -18.90 -5.22 -17.29
CA PHE A 106 -19.88 -5.58 -16.26
C PHE A 106 -20.78 -6.74 -16.68
N MET A 107 -21.29 -6.73 -17.90
CA MET A 107 -22.05 -7.87 -18.47
C MET A 107 -21.24 -9.17 -18.41
N SER A 108 -19.96 -9.10 -18.70
CA SER A 108 -19.06 -10.27 -18.65
C SER A 108 -18.88 -10.79 -17.21
N VAL A 109 -18.73 -9.90 -16.24
CA VAL A 109 -18.63 -10.25 -14.80
C VAL A 109 -19.92 -10.93 -14.34
N LEU A 110 -21.10 -10.35 -14.62
CA LEU A 110 -22.38 -10.94 -14.23
C LEU A 110 -22.59 -12.33 -14.85
N LYS A 111 -22.21 -12.49 -16.14
CA LYS A 111 -22.30 -13.80 -16.82
C LYS A 111 -21.40 -14.84 -16.14
N GLN A 112 -20.18 -14.47 -15.76
CA GLN A 112 -19.25 -15.38 -15.06
C GLN A 112 -19.78 -15.76 -13.67
N ARG A 113 -20.28 -14.80 -12.89
CA ARG A 113 -20.83 -15.03 -11.55
C ARG A 113 -22.06 -15.94 -11.60
N LYS A 114 -22.95 -15.69 -12.56
CA LYS A 114 -24.12 -16.55 -12.78
C LYS A 114 -23.74 -17.98 -13.17
N ALA A 115 -22.68 -18.15 -13.97
CA ALA A 115 -22.16 -19.50 -14.31
C ALA A 115 -21.55 -20.22 -13.10
N GLN A 116 -21.18 -19.49 -12.05
CA GLN A 116 -20.71 -20.01 -10.75
C GLN A 116 -21.85 -20.23 -9.74
N GLY A 117 -23.11 -20.03 -10.15
CA GLY A 117 -24.28 -20.17 -9.28
C GLY A 117 -24.52 -19.00 -8.34
N ILE A 118 -23.91 -17.84 -8.60
CA ILE A 118 -24.11 -16.63 -7.81
C ILE A 118 -25.21 -15.79 -8.46
N ASP A 119 -26.27 -15.52 -7.69
CA ASP A 119 -27.37 -14.62 -8.10
C ASP A 119 -27.19 -13.26 -7.42
N ASP A 120 -26.77 -12.28 -8.22
CA ASP A 120 -26.56 -10.90 -7.76
C ASP A 120 -27.90 -10.14 -7.67
N VAL A 121 -28.01 -9.26 -6.69
CA VAL A 121 -29.23 -8.48 -6.43
C VAL A 121 -29.43 -7.44 -7.53
N GLU A 122 -30.60 -7.46 -8.21
CA GLU A 122 -30.90 -6.51 -9.31
C GLU A 122 -30.95 -5.06 -8.81
N GLY A 123 -31.59 -4.78 -7.68
CA GLY A 123 -31.76 -3.43 -7.12
C GLY A 123 -32.91 -2.63 -7.74
N ALA A 124 -33.14 -1.44 -7.20
CA ALA A 124 -34.21 -0.56 -7.64
C ALA A 124 -33.93 0.06 -9.02
N LEU A 125 -34.95 0.20 -9.83
CA LEU A 125 -34.93 1.04 -11.03
C LEU A 125 -35.24 2.49 -10.64
N PRO A 126 -34.73 3.50 -11.39
CA PRO A 126 -35.08 4.89 -11.15
C PRO A 126 -36.53 5.15 -11.45
N THR A 127 -37.15 6.11 -10.75
CA THR A 127 -38.47 6.59 -11.06
C THR A 127 -38.46 7.26 -12.45
N SER A 128 -39.45 6.96 -13.27
CA SER A 128 -39.60 7.58 -14.59
C SER A 128 -39.88 9.08 -14.47
N GLN A 129 -39.15 9.89 -15.24
CA GLN A 129 -39.39 11.33 -15.36
C GLN A 129 -39.90 11.69 -16.75
N ASP A 130 -40.63 12.80 -16.85
CA ASP A 130 -41.08 13.33 -18.14
C ASP A 130 -39.90 13.95 -18.90
N ALA A 131 -39.43 13.28 -19.93
CA ALA A 131 -38.32 13.73 -20.77
C ALA A 131 -38.56 15.09 -21.45
N GLY A 132 -39.80 15.48 -21.63
CA GLY A 132 -40.18 16.80 -22.19
C GLY A 132 -39.82 17.96 -21.26
N ARG A 133 -39.55 17.73 -20.00
CA ARG A 133 -39.24 18.75 -18.97
C ARG A 133 -37.78 18.68 -18.45
N SER A 134 -36.89 17.99 -19.15
CA SER A 134 -35.50 17.77 -18.68
C SER A 134 -34.73 19.07 -18.38
N VAL A 135 -34.92 20.14 -19.18
CA VAL A 135 -34.29 21.45 -18.92
C VAL A 135 -34.81 22.09 -17.61
N GLU A 136 -36.10 21.98 -17.35
CA GLU A 136 -36.69 22.52 -16.11
C GLU A 136 -36.19 21.78 -14.89
N TYR A 137 -36.27 20.44 -14.91
CA TYR A 137 -35.74 19.61 -13.82
C TYR A 137 -34.25 19.82 -13.63
N GLY A 138 -33.47 19.85 -14.71
CA GLY A 138 -32.04 20.04 -14.65
C GLY A 138 -31.61 21.41 -14.12
N THR A 139 -32.37 22.46 -14.43
CA THR A 139 -32.12 23.80 -13.84
C THR A 139 -32.32 23.79 -12.32
N VAL A 140 -33.37 23.12 -11.84
CA VAL A 140 -33.64 22.97 -10.41
C VAL A 140 -32.57 22.10 -9.75
N ASN A 141 -32.22 20.97 -10.35
CA ASN A 141 -31.20 20.04 -9.83
C ASN A 141 -29.82 20.69 -9.78
N GLN A 142 -29.42 21.40 -10.84
CA GLN A 142 -28.14 22.13 -10.88
C GLN A 142 -28.03 23.14 -9.73
N ARG A 143 -29.11 23.93 -9.51
CA ARG A 143 -29.14 24.88 -8.38
C ARG A 143 -29.03 24.19 -7.03
N LYS A 144 -29.74 23.07 -6.84
CA LYS A 144 -29.66 22.28 -5.61
C LYS A 144 -28.27 21.68 -5.38
N LEU A 145 -27.64 21.13 -6.44
CA LEU A 145 -26.32 20.51 -6.37
C LEU A 145 -25.22 21.53 -6.02
N PHE A 146 -25.32 22.75 -6.59
CA PHE A 146 -24.31 23.80 -6.42
C PHE A 146 -24.59 24.74 -5.26
N GLY A 147 -25.79 24.71 -4.69
CA GLY A 147 -26.26 25.69 -3.69
C GLY A 147 -26.50 27.10 -4.25
N ARG A 148 -26.37 27.28 -5.57
CA ARG A 148 -26.52 28.56 -6.29
C ARG A 148 -26.77 28.34 -7.78
N ASP A 149 -27.15 29.39 -8.50
CA ASP A 149 -27.25 29.33 -9.95
C ASP A 149 -25.85 29.16 -10.59
N ALA A 150 -25.75 28.26 -11.57
CA ALA A 150 -24.53 28.09 -12.33
C ALA A 150 -24.26 29.32 -13.19
N GLN A 151 -23.07 29.87 -13.06
CA GLN A 151 -22.59 30.99 -13.87
C GLN A 151 -21.13 30.73 -14.27
N GLY A 152 -20.73 31.18 -15.44
CA GLY A 152 -19.35 31.05 -15.87
C GLY A 152 -19.14 31.55 -17.31
N ALA A 153 -17.93 32.02 -17.58
CA ALA A 153 -17.59 32.56 -18.90
C ALA A 153 -17.78 31.52 -20.02
N VAL A 154 -17.50 30.23 -19.75
CA VAL A 154 -17.67 29.14 -20.72
C VAL A 154 -19.13 28.93 -21.07
N LEU A 155 -20.06 28.99 -20.10
CA LEU A 155 -21.50 28.82 -20.33
C LEU A 155 -22.06 29.98 -21.14
N SER A 156 -21.57 31.21 -20.93
CA SER A 156 -21.96 32.38 -21.73
C SER A 156 -21.32 32.36 -23.12
N PHE A 157 -20.10 31.84 -23.25
CA PHE A 157 -19.38 31.74 -24.53
C PHE A 157 -20.00 30.66 -25.44
N ALA A 158 -20.43 29.54 -24.86
CA ALA A 158 -21.03 28.41 -25.58
C ALA A 158 -22.38 28.00 -24.95
N PRO A 159 -23.50 28.74 -25.23
CA PRO A 159 -24.78 28.52 -24.59
C PRO A 159 -25.36 27.11 -24.79
N ALA A 160 -24.98 26.42 -25.87
CA ALA A 160 -25.38 25.03 -26.11
C ALA A 160 -24.87 24.08 -25.03
N ILE A 161 -23.67 24.32 -24.46
CA ILE A 161 -23.13 23.53 -23.36
C ILE A 161 -23.97 23.72 -22.09
N ASP A 162 -24.41 24.94 -21.79
CA ASP A 162 -25.29 25.20 -20.64
C ASP A 162 -26.63 24.46 -20.82
N GLN A 163 -27.19 24.50 -22.01
CA GLN A 163 -28.43 23.77 -22.33
C GLN A 163 -28.25 22.25 -22.16
N TYR A 164 -27.16 21.67 -22.69
CA TYR A 164 -26.92 20.23 -22.56
C TYR A 164 -26.64 19.82 -21.11
N LEU A 165 -25.89 20.61 -20.35
CA LEU A 165 -25.70 20.38 -18.94
C LEU A 165 -27.04 20.36 -18.19
N LYS A 166 -27.90 21.36 -18.39
CA LYS A 166 -29.22 21.46 -17.75
C LYS A 166 -30.13 20.32 -18.19
N ALA A 167 -30.31 20.12 -19.49
CA ALA A 167 -31.26 19.13 -20.00
C ALA A 167 -30.75 17.71 -19.64
N HIS A 168 -29.53 17.40 -19.98
CA HIS A 168 -29.06 16.02 -20.02
C HIS A 168 -28.34 15.60 -18.76
N LEU A 169 -27.29 16.32 -18.33
CA LEU A 169 -26.57 15.93 -17.12
C LEU A 169 -27.44 16.09 -15.88
N PHE A 170 -27.96 17.28 -15.62
CA PHE A 170 -28.70 17.56 -14.39
C PHE A 170 -30.18 17.16 -14.49
N GLY A 171 -30.78 17.16 -15.69
CA GLY A 171 -32.13 16.71 -15.94
C GLY A 171 -32.22 15.20 -16.02
N ASP A 172 -31.69 14.61 -17.11
CA ASP A 172 -31.89 13.18 -17.39
C ASP A 172 -31.08 12.27 -16.48
N ILE A 173 -29.84 12.64 -16.08
CA ILE A 173 -28.95 11.78 -15.27
C ILE A 173 -29.13 12.04 -13.76
N PHE A 174 -28.90 13.28 -13.28
CA PHE A 174 -29.06 13.61 -11.87
C PHE A 174 -30.52 13.61 -11.37
N GLY A 175 -31.47 13.61 -12.29
CA GLY A 175 -32.89 13.42 -12.00
C GLY A 175 -33.26 11.97 -11.65
N ARG A 176 -32.41 10.99 -11.92
CA ARG A 176 -32.63 9.57 -11.59
C ARG A 176 -32.34 9.32 -10.13
N ASP A 177 -33.31 8.80 -9.37
CA ASP A 177 -33.36 8.74 -7.92
C ASP A 177 -32.82 7.46 -7.29
N ASN A 178 -32.31 6.51 -8.12
CA ASN A 178 -31.72 5.26 -7.65
C ASN A 178 -30.26 5.36 -7.19
N LEU A 179 -29.65 6.55 -7.28
CA LEU A 179 -28.43 6.94 -6.59
C LEU A 179 -28.59 8.33 -6.01
N ASP A 180 -28.20 8.53 -4.76
CA ASP A 180 -28.18 9.86 -4.15
C ASP A 180 -27.06 10.75 -4.71
N TRP A 181 -27.17 12.06 -4.52
CA TRP A 181 -26.23 13.03 -5.10
C TRP A 181 -24.86 12.99 -4.47
N LYS A 182 -24.72 12.60 -3.20
CA LYS A 182 -23.44 12.36 -2.55
C LYS A 182 -22.68 11.24 -3.27
N THR A 183 -23.35 10.13 -3.54
CA THR A 183 -22.81 8.98 -4.27
C THR A 183 -22.48 9.33 -5.73
N ARG A 184 -23.31 10.15 -6.40
CA ARG A 184 -23.02 10.65 -7.75
C ARG A 184 -21.77 11.52 -7.78
N GLU A 185 -21.60 12.43 -6.83
CA GLU A 185 -20.39 13.26 -6.73
C GLU A 185 -19.15 12.42 -6.38
N LEU A 186 -19.29 11.40 -5.52
CA LEU A 186 -18.21 10.47 -5.23
C LEU A 186 -17.72 9.77 -6.52
N ALA A 187 -18.64 9.25 -7.34
CA ALA A 187 -18.31 8.61 -8.62
C ALA A 187 -17.67 9.59 -9.60
N THR A 188 -18.17 10.84 -9.65
CA THR A 188 -17.61 11.89 -10.49
C THR A 188 -16.21 12.31 -10.06
N ILE A 189 -16.01 12.58 -8.76
CA ILE A 189 -14.67 12.91 -8.20
C ILE A 189 -13.68 11.78 -8.49
N ALA A 190 -14.08 10.53 -8.29
CA ALA A 190 -13.24 9.36 -8.57
C ALA A 190 -12.85 9.28 -10.06
N SER A 191 -13.79 9.51 -10.98
CA SER A 191 -13.51 9.49 -12.42
C SER A 191 -12.60 10.64 -12.87
N LEU A 192 -12.86 11.86 -12.38
CA LEU A 192 -12.05 13.04 -12.71
C LEU A 192 -10.64 12.94 -12.11
N ALA A 193 -10.51 12.47 -10.87
CA ALA A 193 -9.21 12.25 -10.21
C ALA A 193 -8.37 11.17 -10.91
N ALA A 194 -9.01 10.28 -11.68
CA ALA A 194 -8.37 9.20 -12.44
C ALA A 194 -7.93 9.60 -13.84
N MET A 195 -8.30 10.78 -14.32
CA MET A 195 -7.97 11.29 -15.65
C MET A 195 -6.96 12.43 -15.59
N ASN A 196 -6.16 12.60 -16.64
CA ASN A 196 -5.25 13.73 -16.80
C ASN A 196 -5.96 14.90 -17.48
N GLY A 197 -5.63 16.14 -17.10
CA GLY A 197 -6.15 17.36 -17.72
C GLY A 197 -7.56 17.74 -17.26
N THR A 198 -8.02 17.20 -16.12
CA THR A 198 -9.33 17.46 -15.52
C THR A 198 -9.21 18.11 -14.13
N GLU A 199 -8.08 18.73 -13.83
CA GLU A 199 -7.77 19.26 -12.50
C GLU A 199 -8.72 20.39 -12.07
N ASN A 200 -9.19 21.20 -13.03
CA ASN A 200 -10.13 22.29 -12.76
C ASN A 200 -11.54 21.74 -12.46
N GLU A 201 -12.00 20.79 -13.28
CA GLU A 201 -13.28 20.11 -13.10
C GLU A 201 -13.30 19.33 -11.79
N LEU A 202 -12.19 18.65 -11.45
CA LEU A 202 -12.03 17.95 -10.17
C LEU A 202 -12.19 18.91 -8.98
N LYS A 203 -11.58 20.10 -9.00
CA LYS A 203 -11.74 21.10 -7.94
C LYS A 203 -13.20 21.54 -7.78
N ILE A 204 -13.91 21.72 -8.88
CA ILE A 204 -15.32 22.10 -8.89
C ILE A 204 -16.17 20.99 -8.25
N HIS A 205 -15.98 19.74 -8.68
CA HIS A 205 -16.72 18.60 -8.15
C HIS A 205 -16.37 18.25 -6.70
N ILE A 206 -15.13 18.50 -6.24
CA ILE A 206 -14.79 18.44 -4.82
C ILE A 206 -15.65 19.42 -4.00
N ALA A 207 -15.85 20.65 -4.48
CA ALA A 207 -16.70 21.61 -3.80
C ALA A 207 -18.18 21.16 -3.78
N HIS A 208 -18.67 20.60 -4.89
CA HIS A 208 -20.02 20.03 -4.95
C HIS A 208 -20.18 18.81 -4.03
N GLY A 209 -19.19 17.91 -4.00
CA GLY A 209 -19.18 16.76 -3.12
C GLY A 209 -19.25 17.15 -1.64
N LYS A 210 -18.49 18.16 -1.22
CA LYS A 210 -18.55 18.72 0.15
C LYS A 210 -19.94 19.29 0.45
N TYR A 211 -20.49 20.07 -0.47
CA TYR A 211 -21.83 20.63 -0.32
C TYR A 211 -22.91 19.55 -0.17
N ASN A 212 -22.72 18.38 -0.82
CA ASN A 212 -23.62 17.24 -0.77
C ASN A 212 -23.24 16.19 0.31
N GLY A 213 -22.35 16.52 1.24
CA GLY A 213 -22.09 15.74 2.46
C GLY A 213 -20.87 14.82 2.41
N LEU A 214 -19.97 14.97 1.43
CA LEU A 214 -18.64 14.34 1.49
C LEU A 214 -17.72 15.13 2.42
N THR A 215 -17.03 14.45 3.32
CA THR A 215 -16.00 15.04 4.17
C THR A 215 -14.68 15.19 3.44
N ASP A 216 -13.78 16.07 3.92
CA ASP A 216 -12.42 16.19 3.38
C ASP A 216 -11.67 14.85 3.42
N ALA A 217 -11.80 14.10 4.52
CA ALA A 217 -11.17 12.79 4.67
C ALA A 217 -11.69 11.77 3.64
N GLN A 218 -13.00 11.77 3.36
CA GLN A 218 -13.59 10.90 2.31
C GLN A 218 -13.09 11.29 0.92
N ILE A 219 -12.99 12.58 0.61
CA ILE A 219 -12.47 13.07 -0.69
C ILE A 219 -10.99 12.71 -0.85
N ASP A 220 -10.17 12.91 0.18
CA ASP A 220 -8.77 12.53 0.16
C ASP A 220 -8.61 11.02 -0.03
N GLU A 221 -9.46 10.22 0.58
CA GLU A 221 -9.49 8.77 0.41
C GLU A 221 -9.89 8.39 -1.02
N ILE A 222 -10.92 9.01 -1.63
CA ILE A 222 -11.31 8.79 -3.03
C ILE A 222 -10.13 9.07 -3.96
N VAL A 223 -9.55 10.27 -3.84
CA VAL A 223 -8.44 10.71 -4.69
C VAL A 223 -7.22 9.80 -4.52
N THR A 224 -6.90 9.41 -3.29
CA THR A 224 -5.81 8.48 -2.99
C THR A 224 -6.08 7.10 -3.60
N LEU A 225 -7.29 6.57 -3.43
CA LEU A 225 -7.69 5.26 -3.96
C LEU A 225 -7.53 5.18 -5.47
N VAL A 226 -8.05 6.18 -6.20
CA VAL A 226 -8.02 6.16 -7.67
C VAL A 226 -6.66 6.55 -8.26
N ARG A 227 -5.87 7.39 -7.56
CA ARG A 227 -4.51 7.75 -7.94
C ARG A 227 -3.49 6.70 -7.52
N ALA A 228 -3.70 6.00 -6.40
CA ALA A 228 -2.93 4.81 -6.05
C ALA A 228 -3.12 3.70 -7.10
N SER A 229 -4.29 3.69 -7.76
CA SER A 229 -4.52 2.92 -8.98
C SER A 229 -4.11 3.71 -10.24
N GLU A 230 -3.30 4.78 -10.16
CA GLU A 230 -2.67 5.32 -11.35
C GLU A 230 -1.93 4.17 -12.01
N TRP A 231 -2.56 3.69 -13.07
CA TRP A 231 -1.97 2.78 -14.01
C TRP A 231 -0.77 3.51 -14.64
N THR A 232 0.31 3.51 -13.92
CA THR A 232 1.59 3.50 -14.59
C THR A 232 1.56 2.21 -15.39
N PRO A 233 1.83 2.23 -16.72
CA PRO A 233 2.04 1.01 -17.50
C PRO A 233 2.85 0.08 -16.61
N GLU A 234 2.40 -1.18 -16.45
CA GLU A 234 3.05 -2.11 -15.53
C GLU A 234 4.54 -1.92 -15.69
N THR A 235 5.16 -1.34 -14.67
CA THR A 235 6.58 -1.04 -14.78
C THR A 235 7.20 -2.40 -14.99
N PRO A 236 7.93 -2.61 -16.09
CA PRO A 236 8.31 -3.94 -16.50
C PRO A 236 9.08 -4.59 -15.35
N LYS A 237 8.64 -5.76 -14.94
CA LYS A 237 9.35 -6.57 -13.97
C LYS A 237 10.73 -6.90 -14.53
N THR A 238 11.75 -6.89 -13.69
CA THR A 238 13.12 -7.26 -14.12
C THR A 238 13.30 -8.76 -14.35
N PHE A 239 12.21 -9.52 -14.34
CA PHE A 239 12.16 -10.96 -14.56
C PHE A 239 10.94 -11.33 -15.41
N SER A 240 11.05 -12.43 -16.13
CA SER A 240 9.96 -12.89 -17.00
C SER A 240 8.78 -13.46 -16.20
N PRO A 241 7.54 -13.06 -16.50
CA PRO A 241 6.35 -13.69 -15.94
C PRO A 241 6.30 -15.19 -16.24
N ASN A 242 5.72 -15.98 -15.33
CA ASN A 242 5.58 -17.41 -15.48
C ASN A 242 4.10 -17.81 -15.58
N ASN A 243 3.75 -18.61 -16.59
CA ASN A 243 2.37 -19.04 -16.84
C ASN A 243 1.75 -19.96 -15.76
N LYS A 244 2.56 -20.50 -14.84
CA LYS A 244 2.10 -21.27 -13.67
C LYS A 244 1.77 -20.38 -12.47
N VAL A 245 1.87 -19.07 -12.63
CA VAL A 245 1.64 -18.09 -11.56
C VAL A 245 0.73 -16.99 -12.07
N THR A 246 -0.28 -16.65 -11.29
CA THR A 246 -1.06 -15.42 -11.46
C THR A 246 -0.50 -14.36 -10.52
N ALA A 247 -0.37 -13.14 -11.00
CA ALA A 247 0.06 -12.01 -10.20
C ALA A 247 -0.95 -10.88 -10.31
N ARG A 248 -1.24 -10.21 -9.20
CA ARG A 248 -2.08 -9.00 -9.18
C ARG A 248 -1.53 -7.98 -8.19
N LYS A 249 -1.70 -6.72 -8.52
CA LYS A 249 -1.38 -5.61 -7.62
C LYS A 249 -2.46 -5.48 -6.54
N VAL A 250 -2.03 -5.22 -5.32
CA VAL A 250 -2.91 -5.01 -4.16
C VAL A 250 -2.41 -3.83 -3.34
N PHE A 251 -3.33 -3.21 -2.60
CA PHE A 251 -3.04 -2.08 -1.72
C PHE A 251 -3.62 -2.35 -0.35
N TYR A 252 -2.88 -1.98 0.69
CA TYR A 252 -3.33 -2.06 2.09
C TYR A 252 -2.59 -1.02 2.92
N LYS A 253 -3.11 -0.70 4.09
CA LYS A 253 -2.50 0.30 4.97
C LYS A 253 -1.71 -0.37 6.10
N ASN A 254 -0.60 0.26 6.49
CA ASN A 254 0.05 -0.03 7.74
C ASN A 254 -0.55 0.80 8.89
N ARG A 255 -0.12 0.59 10.14
CA ARG A 255 -0.67 1.31 11.31
C ARG A 255 -0.36 2.81 11.32
N TYR A 256 0.54 3.28 10.47
CA TYR A 256 0.81 4.71 10.28
C TYR A 256 -0.06 5.35 9.19
N ASP A 257 -1.10 4.65 8.75
CA ASP A 257 -2.01 5.05 7.67
C ASP A 257 -1.31 5.21 6.30
N ILE A 258 -0.12 4.64 6.14
CA ILE A 258 0.59 4.64 4.87
C ILE A 258 0.04 3.51 4.00
N THR A 259 -0.44 3.84 2.80
CA THR A 259 -0.87 2.84 1.83
C THR A 259 0.34 2.15 1.23
N LEU A 260 0.44 0.84 1.39
CA LEU A 260 1.46 0.00 0.76
C LEU A 260 0.95 -0.53 -0.57
N SER A 261 1.80 -0.51 -1.59
CA SER A 261 1.60 -1.17 -2.87
C SER A 261 2.35 -2.50 -2.87
N ALA A 262 1.67 -3.58 -3.21
CA ALA A 262 2.28 -4.90 -3.29
C ALA A 262 1.76 -5.69 -4.50
N ASP A 263 2.56 -6.66 -4.96
CA ASP A 263 2.14 -7.67 -5.91
C ASP A 263 1.96 -9.01 -5.18
N ILE A 264 0.75 -9.58 -5.24
CA ILE A 264 0.49 -10.94 -4.75
C ILE A 264 0.63 -11.92 -5.92
N TYR A 265 1.39 -12.98 -5.68
CA TYR A 265 1.67 -14.07 -6.62
C TYR A 265 1.02 -15.35 -6.09
N MET A 266 0.27 -16.02 -6.93
CA MET A 266 -0.51 -17.21 -6.57
C MET A 266 -0.28 -18.32 -7.59
N PRO A 267 -0.30 -19.62 -7.21
CA PRO A 267 -0.36 -20.71 -8.18
C PRO A 267 -1.52 -20.51 -9.16
N ALA A 268 -1.29 -20.73 -10.46
CA ALA A 268 -2.34 -20.52 -11.48
C ALA A 268 -3.48 -21.54 -11.37
N ASP A 269 -3.20 -22.71 -10.79
CA ASP A 269 -4.12 -23.83 -10.53
C ASP A 269 -4.67 -23.84 -9.10
N MET A 270 -4.66 -22.69 -8.44
CA MET A 270 -5.07 -22.54 -7.04
C MET A 270 -6.54 -22.94 -6.84
N ASP A 271 -6.80 -23.87 -5.90
CA ASP A 271 -8.15 -24.19 -5.44
C ASP A 271 -8.61 -23.14 -4.40
N VAL A 272 -9.66 -22.41 -4.74
CA VAL A 272 -10.24 -21.35 -3.89
C VAL A 272 -10.82 -21.86 -2.57
N ASN A 273 -11.10 -23.19 -2.45
CA ASN A 273 -11.61 -23.83 -1.24
C ASN A 273 -10.49 -24.28 -0.28
N THR A 274 -9.24 -24.17 -0.72
CA THR A 274 -8.05 -24.56 0.07
C THR A 274 -7.38 -23.33 0.66
N ARG A 275 -6.87 -23.44 1.89
CA ARG A 275 -6.05 -22.41 2.52
C ARG A 275 -4.57 -22.70 2.32
N TYR A 276 -3.87 -21.71 1.78
CA TYR A 276 -2.46 -21.81 1.41
C TYR A 276 -1.54 -21.19 2.47
N PRO A 277 -0.32 -21.73 2.63
CA PRO A 277 0.74 -21.01 3.35
C PRO A 277 1.15 -19.80 2.55
N ALA A 278 1.53 -18.71 3.24
CA ALA A 278 1.92 -17.47 2.61
C ALA A 278 3.36 -17.07 2.92
N ILE A 279 4.02 -16.42 1.96
CA ILE A 279 5.38 -15.89 2.09
C ILE A 279 5.37 -14.39 1.76
N ILE A 280 5.83 -13.58 2.68
CA ILE A 280 6.07 -12.14 2.47
C ILE A 280 7.51 -11.96 2.03
N VAL A 281 7.76 -11.18 0.98
CA VAL A 281 9.10 -10.93 0.45
C VAL A 281 9.41 -9.44 0.49
N GLY A 282 10.41 -9.07 1.32
CA GLY A 282 10.94 -7.72 1.39
C GLY A 282 12.13 -7.52 0.44
N HIS A 283 12.12 -6.40 -0.27
CA HIS A 283 13.14 -6.04 -1.27
C HIS A 283 14.45 -5.49 -0.66
N PRO A 284 15.56 -5.47 -1.40
CA PRO A 284 16.79 -4.78 -1.01
C PRO A 284 16.56 -3.30 -0.73
N PHE A 285 17.42 -2.70 0.07
CA PHE A 285 17.33 -1.30 0.45
C PHE A 285 17.35 -0.37 -0.78
N GLY A 286 16.30 0.45 -0.93
CA GLY A 286 16.11 1.34 -2.07
C GLY A 286 15.63 0.66 -3.36
N ALA A 287 15.44 -0.66 -3.36
CA ALA A 287 14.84 -1.40 -4.46
C ALA A 287 13.31 -1.26 -4.50
N VAL A 288 12.65 -1.98 -5.41
CA VAL A 288 11.20 -2.04 -5.55
C VAL A 288 10.72 -3.48 -5.77
N LYS A 289 9.42 -3.72 -5.56
CA LYS A 289 8.80 -5.05 -5.67
C LYS A 289 8.92 -5.70 -7.04
N GLU A 290 9.08 -4.92 -8.12
CA GLU A 290 9.24 -5.40 -9.49
C GLU A 290 10.62 -6.01 -9.77
N GLN A 291 11.58 -5.87 -8.84
CA GLN A 291 12.93 -6.42 -8.94
C GLN A 291 13.00 -7.81 -8.28
N CYS A 292 14.11 -8.15 -7.64
CA CYS A 292 14.35 -9.49 -7.07
C CYS A 292 13.26 -9.95 -6.08
N ALA A 293 12.60 -9.06 -5.34
CA ALA A 293 11.53 -9.46 -4.44
C ALA A 293 10.35 -10.12 -5.18
N GLY A 294 9.96 -9.55 -6.32
CA GLY A 294 8.95 -10.14 -7.19
C GLY A 294 9.38 -11.47 -7.80
N LEU A 295 10.66 -11.60 -8.18
CA LEU A 295 11.22 -12.88 -8.65
C LEU A 295 11.10 -13.97 -7.58
N TYR A 296 11.50 -13.67 -6.34
CA TYR A 296 11.36 -14.60 -5.22
C TYR A 296 9.90 -14.96 -4.95
N ALA A 297 9.01 -13.97 -4.95
CA ALA A 297 7.59 -14.21 -4.77
C ALA A 297 7.01 -15.11 -5.87
N GLN A 298 7.35 -14.85 -7.14
CA GLN A 298 6.95 -15.70 -8.26
C GLN A 298 7.47 -17.14 -8.11
N GLU A 299 8.73 -17.30 -7.74
CA GLU A 299 9.35 -18.61 -7.58
C GLU A 299 8.78 -19.40 -6.40
N MET A 300 8.40 -18.72 -5.30
CA MET A 300 7.70 -19.37 -4.20
C MET A 300 6.26 -19.75 -4.58
N ALA A 301 5.57 -18.92 -5.37
CA ALA A 301 4.24 -19.24 -5.87
C ALA A 301 4.24 -20.47 -6.78
N LYS A 302 5.23 -20.61 -7.68
CA LYS A 302 5.43 -21.85 -8.48
C LYS A 302 5.59 -23.12 -7.64
N ARG A 303 5.95 -22.98 -6.37
CA ARG A 303 6.23 -24.08 -5.42
C ARG A 303 5.09 -24.32 -4.46
N GLY A 304 3.91 -23.69 -4.70
CA GLY A 304 2.66 -23.93 -3.98
C GLY A 304 2.41 -23.00 -2.78
N PHE A 305 3.11 -21.89 -2.67
CA PHE A 305 2.82 -20.84 -1.70
C PHE A 305 2.02 -19.70 -2.34
N VAL A 306 1.28 -18.96 -1.56
CA VAL A 306 0.88 -17.61 -1.94
C VAL A 306 2.01 -16.67 -1.51
N ALA A 307 2.49 -15.80 -2.38
CA ALA A 307 3.61 -14.93 -2.05
C ALA A 307 3.26 -13.46 -2.31
N LEU A 308 3.75 -12.56 -1.46
CA LEU A 308 3.50 -11.13 -1.50
C LEU A 308 4.83 -10.38 -1.53
N ALA A 309 5.10 -9.61 -2.59
CA ALA A 309 6.21 -8.66 -2.65
C ALA A 309 5.65 -7.24 -2.56
N PHE A 310 6.11 -6.43 -1.62
CA PHE A 310 5.62 -5.07 -1.39
C PHE A 310 6.70 -4.02 -1.63
N ASP A 311 6.31 -2.80 -1.98
CA ASP A 311 7.16 -1.62 -1.88
C ASP A 311 7.14 -1.09 -0.45
N ALA A 312 8.30 -0.77 0.10
CA ALA A 312 8.41 -0.21 1.45
C ALA A 312 7.76 1.18 1.53
N SER A 313 7.27 1.55 2.71
CA SER A 313 6.76 2.89 3.01
C SER A 313 7.69 3.98 2.48
N TYR A 314 7.14 5.03 1.89
CA TYR A 314 7.81 6.19 1.27
C TYR A 314 8.53 5.89 -0.06
N GLN A 315 8.54 4.66 -0.54
CA GLN A 315 9.30 4.21 -1.71
C GLN A 315 8.40 3.55 -2.76
N GLY A 316 8.92 3.37 -3.97
CA GLY A 316 8.20 2.71 -5.06
C GLY A 316 6.82 3.31 -5.31
N GLU A 317 5.80 2.45 -5.40
CA GLU A 317 4.39 2.85 -5.50
C GLU A 317 3.70 2.99 -4.13
N SER A 318 4.35 2.61 -3.03
CA SER A 318 3.80 2.81 -1.68
C SER A 318 3.74 4.29 -1.33
N GLY A 319 2.76 4.65 -0.51
CA GLY A 319 2.52 6.01 -0.04
C GLY A 319 3.56 6.50 0.97
N GLY A 320 3.18 7.56 1.67
CA GLY A 320 4.00 8.20 2.69
C GLY A 320 4.75 9.42 2.19
N MET A 321 4.77 10.47 3.03
CA MET A 321 5.45 11.73 2.77
C MET A 321 6.36 12.10 3.96
N PRO A 322 7.49 12.73 3.71
CA PRO A 322 8.07 13.04 2.39
C PRO A 322 8.64 11.80 1.69
N ARG A 323 8.56 11.78 0.36
CA ARG A 323 9.05 10.63 -0.45
C ARG A 323 10.53 10.36 -0.21
N HIS A 324 10.94 9.11 -0.43
CA HIS A 324 12.32 8.63 -0.27
C HIS A 324 12.87 8.70 1.17
N THR A 325 12.00 8.93 2.15
CA THR A 325 12.34 8.80 3.58
C THR A 325 12.62 7.34 3.92
N VAL A 326 13.55 7.11 4.84
CA VAL A 326 13.74 5.83 5.49
C VAL A 326 13.43 5.99 6.97
N SER A 327 12.37 5.36 7.41
CA SER A 327 12.01 5.19 8.82
C SER A 327 12.12 3.71 9.15
N PRO A 328 13.10 3.28 9.96
CA PRO A 328 13.21 1.89 10.38
C PRO A 328 11.92 1.34 10.97
N ASP A 329 11.22 2.12 11.80
CA ASP A 329 9.95 1.73 12.41
C ASP A 329 8.87 1.43 11.36
N ALA A 330 8.74 2.30 10.33
CA ALA A 330 7.78 2.08 9.25
C ALA A 330 8.15 0.85 8.40
N LEU A 331 9.43 0.65 8.10
CA LEU A 331 9.90 -0.49 7.31
C LEU A 331 9.73 -1.83 8.04
N VAL A 332 9.87 -1.84 9.36
CA VAL A 332 9.57 -3.01 10.22
C VAL A 332 8.06 -3.26 10.25
N GLU A 333 7.27 -2.21 10.43
CA GLU A 333 5.81 -2.27 10.45
C GLU A 333 5.21 -2.77 9.13
N ASP A 334 5.82 -2.44 7.99
CA ASP A 334 5.33 -2.87 6.67
C ASP A 334 5.27 -4.40 6.54
N PHE A 335 6.14 -5.15 7.24
CA PHE A 335 6.04 -6.62 7.33
C PHE A 335 4.83 -7.05 8.15
N SER A 336 4.56 -6.44 9.30
CA SER A 336 3.40 -6.75 10.14
C SER A 336 2.08 -6.39 9.44
N ALA A 337 2.03 -5.25 8.74
CA ALA A 337 0.89 -4.86 7.91
C ALA A 337 0.65 -5.85 6.75
N SER A 338 1.71 -6.41 6.18
CA SER A 338 1.61 -7.47 5.17
C SER A 338 1.04 -8.77 5.76
N VAL A 339 1.40 -9.12 7.01
CA VAL A 339 0.80 -10.23 7.76
C VAL A 339 -0.68 -9.97 8.02
N ASP A 340 -1.05 -8.75 8.43
CA ASP A 340 -2.45 -8.35 8.65
C ASP A 340 -3.27 -8.56 7.38
N TRP A 341 -2.79 -8.00 6.26
CA TRP A 341 -3.50 -8.07 5.00
C TRP A 341 -3.65 -9.49 4.47
N LEU A 342 -2.57 -10.30 4.50
CA LEU A 342 -2.64 -11.70 4.11
C LEU A 342 -3.57 -12.49 5.02
N GLY A 343 -3.52 -12.24 6.32
CA GLY A 343 -4.31 -12.98 7.30
C GLY A 343 -5.83 -12.79 7.20
N ILE A 344 -6.31 -11.76 6.52
CA ILE A 344 -7.74 -11.56 6.25
C ILE A 344 -8.18 -12.14 4.90
N GLN A 345 -7.26 -12.63 4.05
CA GLN A 345 -7.63 -13.26 2.80
C GLN A 345 -8.24 -14.65 3.04
N PRO A 346 -9.37 -14.99 2.41
CA PRO A 346 -10.08 -16.24 2.69
C PRO A 346 -9.27 -17.50 2.32
N PHE A 347 -8.36 -17.37 1.38
CA PHE A 347 -7.50 -18.44 0.86
C PHE A 347 -6.16 -18.56 1.60
N ILE A 348 -5.91 -17.79 2.67
CA ILE A 348 -4.65 -17.84 3.44
C ILE A 348 -4.89 -18.56 4.78
N ASP A 349 -3.94 -19.43 5.13
CA ASP A 349 -3.85 -19.98 6.47
C ASP A 349 -3.01 -19.04 7.36
N ARG A 350 -3.70 -18.36 8.28
CA ARG A 350 -3.08 -17.42 9.24
C ARG A 350 -1.97 -18.04 10.11
N LYS A 351 -1.97 -19.35 10.26
CA LYS A 351 -0.99 -20.07 11.07
C LYS A 351 0.27 -20.44 10.27
N ARG A 352 0.28 -20.17 8.96
CA ARG A 352 1.34 -20.59 8.03
C ARG A 352 1.88 -19.42 7.20
N ILE A 353 2.29 -18.33 7.88
CA ILE A 353 2.87 -17.15 7.25
C ILE A 353 4.36 -17.09 7.55
N GLY A 354 5.19 -17.07 6.51
CA GLY A 354 6.63 -16.90 6.57
C GLY A 354 7.10 -15.62 5.91
N VAL A 355 8.37 -15.27 6.12
CA VAL A 355 8.99 -14.06 5.57
C VAL A 355 10.32 -14.39 4.91
N ILE A 356 10.60 -13.76 3.78
CA ILE A 356 11.92 -13.68 3.14
C ILE A 356 12.35 -12.21 3.15
N GLY A 357 13.44 -11.88 3.83
CA GLY A 357 14.06 -10.56 3.79
C GLY A 357 15.35 -10.55 2.96
N ILE A 358 15.39 -9.77 1.88
CA ILE A 358 16.56 -9.71 0.98
C ILE A 358 17.36 -8.44 1.29
N CYS A 359 18.67 -8.56 1.48
CA CYS A 359 19.61 -7.45 1.71
C CYS A 359 19.18 -6.61 2.93
N GLY A 360 18.87 -5.31 2.76
CA GLY A 360 18.40 -4.43 3.83
C GLY A 360 17.12 -4.94 4.50
N SER A 361 16.19 -5.51 3.74
CA SER A 361 14.99 -6.16 4.28
C SER A 361 15.31 -7.37 5.17
N GLY A 362 16.49 -7.96 5.07
CA GLY A 362 16.95 -8.99 6.01
C GLY A 362 16.98 -8.48 7.45
N GLY A 363 17.59 -7.31 7.69
CA GLY A 363 17.61 -6.70 9.00
C GLY A 363 16.23 -6.23 9.48
N PHE A 364 15.44 -5.59 8.61
CA PHE A 364 14.08 -5.16 8.96
C PHE A 364 13.16 -6.34 9.27
N SER A 365 13.26 -7.45 8.51
CA SER A 365 12.47 -8.67 8.75
C SER A 365 12.87 -9.42 10.03
N VAL A 366 14.16 -9.40 10.41
CA VAL A 366 14.61 -9.90 11.71
C VAL A 366 13.94 -9.12 12.84
N CYS A 367 13.96 -7.79 12.78
CA CYS A 367 13.30 -6.95 13.76
C CYS A 367 11.78 -7.20 13.81
N ALA A 368 11.10 -7.28 12.65
CA ALA A 368 9.68 -7.59 12.57
C ALA A 368 9.36 -8.98 13.18
N ALA A 369 10.13 -10.00 12.82
CA ALA A 369 9.92 -11.34 13.37
C ALA A 369 10.20 -11.42 14.88
N SER A 370 11.08 -10.59 15.42
CA SER A 370 11.35 -10.55 16.87
C SER A 370 10.14 -10.09 17.68
N ILE A 371 9.27 -9.25 17.11
CA ILE A 371 8.12 -8.64 17.82
C ILE A 371 6.77 -9.13 17.32
N ASP A 372 6.68 -9.78 16.15
CA ASP A 372 5.44 -10.31 15.59
C ASP A 372 5.44 -11.85 15.56
N PRO A 373 4.79 -12.53 16.52
CA PRO A 373 4.76 -13.99 16.60
C PRO A 373 3.91 -14.65 15.51
N ARG A 374 3.20 -13.89 14.69
CA ARG A 374 2.42 -14.38 13.54
C ARG A 374 3.32 -14.76 12.37
N ILE A 375 4.54 -14.23 12.30
CA ILE A 375 5.60 -14.66 11.39
C ILE A 375 6.14 -16.00 11.93
N LYS A 376 5.82 -17.11 11.26
CA LYS A 376 6.10 -18.47 11.75
C LYS A 376 7.47 -19.01 11.35
N ALA A 377 8.05 -18.49 10.27
CA ALA A 377 9.37 -18.87 9.81
C ALA A 377 10.02 -17.68 9.08
N LEU A 378 11.30 -17.46 9.30
CA LEU A 378 12.05 -16.36 8.69
C LEU A 378 13.21 -16.89 7.86
N VAL A 379 13.37 -16.35 6.65
CA VAL A 379 14.57 -16.51 5.83
C VAL A 379 15.17 -15.13 5.58
N THR A 380 16.47 -14.98 5.74
CA THR A 380 17.20 -13.80 5.26
C THR A 380 18.15 -14.21 4.13
N VAL A 381 18.25 -13.38 3.08
CA VAL A 381 19.12 -13.64 1.93
C VAL A 381 20.05 -12.46 1.71
N SER A 382 21.35 -12.70 1.67
CA SER A 382 22.37 -11.64 1.52
C SER A 382 22.13 -10.46 2.46
N MET A 383 21.82 -10.74 3.72
CA MET A 383 21.31 -9.77 4.69
C MET A 383 22.28 -8.62 4.95
N TYR A 384 21.70 -7.44 5.24
CA TYR A 384 22.39 -6.28 5.82
C TYR A 384 21.81 -5.90 7.19
N ASP A 385 22.67 -5.61 8.16
CA ASP A 385 22.34 -4.70 9.26
C ASP A 385 22.51 -3.27 8.76
N MET A 386 21.41 -2.65 8.31
CA MET A 386 21.44 -1.29 7.77
C MET A 386 21.87 -0.24 8.82
N GLY A 387 21.60 -0.51 10.09
CA GLY A 387 22.05 0.34 11.20
C GLY A 387 23.57 0.27 11.38
N ARG A 388 24.15 -0.92 11.48
CA ARG A 388 25.60 -1.12 11.60
C ARG A 388 26.34 -0.62 10.37
N ALA A 389 25.84 -0.94 9.17
CA ALA A 389 26.42 -0.43 7.92
C ALA A 389 26.45 1.11 7.86
N THR A 390 25.43 1.76 8.43
CA THR A 390 25.37 3.23 8.52
C THR A 390 26.28 3.78 9.63
N ARG A 391 26.34 3.14 10.80
CA ARG A 391 27.15 3.58 11.93
C ARG A 391 28.64 3.38 11.71
N ASN A 392 29.00 2.23 11.17
CA ASN A 392 30.37 1.73 11.16
C ASN A 392 30.96 1.59 9.75
N GLY A 393 30.16 1.78 8.69
CA GLY A 393 30.55 1.47 7.32
C GLY A 393 30.58 -0.05 7.05
N LEU A 394 30.93 -0.41 5.82
CA LEU A 394 31.14 -1.82 5.46
C LEU A 394 32.43 -2.34 6.10
N GLY A 395 32.36 -3.55 6.68
CA GLY A 395 33.49 -4.15 7.40
C GLY A 395 33.87 -3.39 8.67
N ASP A 396 32.97 -2.56 9.21
CA ASP A 396 33.19 -1.68 10.37
C ASP A 396 34.38 -0.72 10.19
N ALA A 397 34.61 -0.26 8.94
CA ALA A 397 35.80 0.54 8.58
C ALA A 397 35.64 2.06 8.80
N MET A 398 34.44 2.53 9.21
CA MET A 398 34.17 3.96 9.44
C MET A 398 34.76 4.40 10.79
N THR A 399 35.60 5.45 10.79
CA THR A 399 36.12 6.04 12.02
C THR A 399 35.09 6.90 12.75
N ASP A 400 35.34 7.21 14.02
CA ASP A 400 34.48 8.11 14.82
C ASP A 400 34.43 9.51 14.23
N GLU A 401 35.53 10.02 13.65
CA GLU A 401 35.62 11.31 12.98
C GLU A 401 34.74 11.33 11.72
N GLN A 402 34.81 10.28 10.91
CA GLN A 402 33.96 10.15 9.72
C GLN A 402 32.46 10.09 10.09
N ARG A 403 32.13 9.38 11.17
CA ARG A 403 30.74 9.31 11.65
C ARG A 403 30.25 10.67 12.17
N LYS A 404 31.09 11.38 12.94
CA LYS A 404 30.76 12.75 13.41
C LYS A 404 30.60 13.73 12.23
N ALA A 405 31.45 13.64 11.21
CA ALA A 405 31.33 14.44 10.01
C ALA A 405 30.01 14.17 9.26
N MET A 406 29.63 12.90 9.12
CA MET A 406 28.34 12.52 8.56
C MET A 406 27.16 13.14 9.32
N PHE A 407 27.20 13.12 10.68
CA PHE A 407 26.14 13.74 11.49
C PHE A 407 26.09 15.25 11.30
N ALA A 408 27.23 15.93 11.19
CA ALA A 408 27.28 17.37 10.90
C ALA A 408 26.66 17.68 9.54
N GLU A 409 26.97 16.89 8.51
CA GLU A 409 26.33 17.04 7.18
C GLU A 409 24.82 16.81 7.23
N VAL A 410 24.36 15.77 7.96
CA VAL A 410 22.92 15.51 8.14
C VAL A 410 22.25 16.69 8.83
N ALA A 411 22.86 17.29 9.86
CA ALA A 411 22.31 18.44 10.56
C ALA A 411 22.19 19.67 9.63
N VAL A 412 23.22 19.97 8.82
CA VAL A 412 23.18 21.03 7.81
C VAL A 412 22.06 20.77 6.77
N GLN A 413 21.95 19.54 6.29
CA GLN A 413 20.90 19.18 5.32
C GLN A 413 19.49 19.32 5.91
N ARG A 414 19.30 18.99 7.20
CA ARG A 414 18.02 19.19 7.90
C ARG A 414 17.62 20.67 7.96
N TRP A 415 18.56 21.58 8.24
CA TRP A 415 18.31 23.02 8.18
C TRP A 415 17.89 23.45 6.77
N ARG A 416 18.60 23.00 5.73
CA ARG A 416 18.26 23.30 4.34
C ARG A 416 16.84 22.85 3.98
N GLU A 417 16.47 21.64 4.37
CA GLU A 417 15.10 21.12 4.13
C GLU A 417 14.04 21.90 4.91
N ALA A 418 14.33 22.32 6.16
CA ALA A 418 13.44 23.17 6.95
C ALA A 418 13.25 24.57 6.35
N GLU A 419 14.27 25.08 5.63
CA GLU A 419 14.23 26.34 4.85
C GLU A 419 13.51 26.17 3.50
N GLY A 420 12.95 25.00 3.19
CA GLY A 420 12.28 24.71 1.93
C GLY A 420 13.21 24.42 0.75
N LYS A 421 14.50 24.13 0.99
CA LYS A 421 15.43 23.72 -0.05
C LYS A 421 15.24 22.25 -0.42
N GLU A 422 15.65 21.89 -1.65
CA GLU A 422 15.55 20.53 -2.16
C GLU A 422 16.28 19.51 -1.29
N PRO A 423 15.66 18.33 -1.07
CA PRO A 423 16.29 17.25 -0.32
C PRO A 423 17.48 16.68 -1.09
N ARG A 424 18.57 16.40 -0.36
CA ARG A 424 19.68 15.62 -0.92
C ARG A 424 19.28 14.14 -0.95
N ILE A 425 19.23 13.55 -2.17
CA ILE A 425 19.00 12.12 -2.36
C ILE A 425 20.34 11.39 -2.45
N ARG A 426 20.46 10.29 -1.71
CA ARG A 426 21.60 9.38 -1.77
C ARG A 426 21.19 8.13 -2.54
N PHE A 427 21.88 7.88 -3.64
CA PHE A 427 21.76 6.64 -4.39
C PHE A 427 22.76 5.62 -3.82
N GLY A 428 22.31 4.39 -3.61
CA GLY A 428 23.22 3.28 -3.23
C GLY A 428 24.17 2.91 -4.38
N THR A 429 23.72 3.15 -5.63
CA THR A 429 24.49 2.89 -6.85
C THR A 429 24.50 4.16 -7.71
N PRO A 430 25.66 4.71 -8.07
CA PRO A 430 25.77 5.92 -8.89
C PRO A 430 25.25 5.66 -10.31
N GLU A 431 24.92 6.73 -11.04
CA GLU A 431 24.50 6.63 -12.44
C GLU A 431 25.66 6.22 -13.38
N GLN A 432 26.86 6.66 -13.05
CA GLN A 432 28.08 6.29 -13.75
C GLN A 432 29.05 5.65 -12.76
N LEU A 433 29.67 4.56 -13.17
CA LEU A 433 30.65 3.87 -12.33
C LEU A 433 31.95 4.71 -12.27
N PRO A 434 32.41 5.12 -11.08
CA PRO A 434 33.69 5.80 -10.93
C PRO A 434 34.86 4.94 -11.44
N GLU A 435 35.89 5.56 -12.02
CA GLU A 435 37.09 4.84 -12.50
C GLU A 435 37.77 4.04 -11.39
N ASN A 436 37.79 4.58 -10.18
CA ASN A 436 38.37 3.95 -8.98
C ASN A 436 37.36 3.14 -8.18
N ALA A 437 36.22 2.72 -8.80
CA ALA A 437 35.20 1.93 -8.12
C ALA A 437 35.77 0.62 -7.56
N ASN A 438 35.45 0.37 -6.28
CA ASN A 438 35.80 -0.87 -5.61
C ASN A 438 34.91 -2.05 -6.07
N ALA A 439 35.22 -3.26 -5.64
CA ALA A 439 34.50 -4.48 -6.04
C ALA A 439 33.00 -4.42 -5.70
N VAL A 440 32.64 -3.88 -4.53
CA VAL A 440 31.24 -3.76 -4.08
C VAL A 440 30.46 -2.77 -4.95
N GLN A 441 31.05 -1.63 -5.30
CA GLN A 441 30.43 -0.65 -6.20
C GLN A 441 30.22 -1.23 -7.61
N LYS A 442 31.21 -1.98 -8.12
CA LYS A 442 31.10 -2.67 -9.41
C LYS A 442 29.99 -3.72 -9.39
N GLU A 443 29.90 -4.47 -8.32
CA GLU A 443 28.88 -5.51 -8.12
C GLU A 443 27.47 -4.93 -8.14
N PHE A 444 27.20 -3.89 -7.33
CA PHE A 444 25.89 -3.20 -7.30
C PHE A 444 25.57 -2.51 -8.62
N PHE A 445 26.56 -1.88 -9.27
CA PHE A 445 26.40 -1.25 -10.57
C PHE A 445 25.98 -2.28 -11.62
N GLY A 446 26.64 -3.44 -11.67
CA GLY A 446 26.33 -4.55 -12.56
C GLY A 446 24.95 -5.16 -12.38
N TYR A 447 24.26 -4.89 -11.28
CA TYR A 447 22.85 -5.24 -11.08
C TYR A 447 21.93 -4.05 -11.36
N TYR A 448 22.04 -2.97 -10.59
CA TYR A 448 21.05 -1.88 -10.57
C TYR A 448 21.10 -0.97 -11.81
N ARG A 449 22.19 -1.00 -12.58
CA ARG A 449 22.34 -0.20 -13.81
C ARG A 449 22.40 -1.05 -15.08
N ASN A 450 22.17 -2.35 -14.95
CA ASN A 450 22.12 -3.28 -16.08
C ASN A 450 20.65 -3.55 -16.47
N PRO A 451 20.22 -3.18 -17.71
CA PRO A 451 18.86 -3.40 -18.21
C PRO A 451 18.45 -4.88 -18.24
N GLU A 452 19.43 -5.80 -18.42
CA GLU A 452 19.19 -7.24 -18.47
C GLU A 452 19.07 -7.88 -17.08
N ARG A 453 19.28 -7.10 -16.00
CA ARG A 453 19.25 -7.59 -14.62
C ARG A 453 18.27 -6.79 -13.77
N GLY A 454 18.75 -5.85 -12.98
CA GLY A 454 17.99 -5.17 -11.94
C GLY A 454 17.73 -3.69 -12.19
N GLN A 455 18.05 -3.14 -13.38
CA GLN A 455 17.74 -1.75 -13.67
C GLN A 455 16.23 -1.51 -13.65
N HIS A 456 15.79 -0.53 -12.87
CA HIS A 456 14.38 -0.20 -12.77
C HIS A 456 14.19 1.33 -12.60
N PRO A 457 13.22 1.96 -13.30
CA PRO A 457 13.04 3.42 -13.29
C PRO A 457 12.64 3.97 -11.92
N ARG A 458 12.08 3.16 -11.03
CA ARG A 458 11.71 3.55 -9.66
C ARG A 458 12.80 3.31 -8.61
N TYR A 459 13.98 2.87 -9.01
CA TYR A 459 15.15 2.85 -8.14
C TYR A 459 15.71 4.26 -7.99
N LEU A 460 15.22 5.02 -7.00
CA LEU A 460 15.41 6.47 -6.90
C LEU A 460 16.25 6.92 -5.70
N GLY A 461 16.82 5.99 -4.94
CA GLY A 461 17.63 6.35 -3.77
C GLY A 461 16.81 6.73 -2.54
N THR A 462 17.48 7.27 -1.53
CA THR A 462 16.88 7.62 -0.23
C THR A 462 17.34 9.02 0.22
N ARG A 463 16.52 9.69 1.02
CA ARG A 463 16.89 11.00 1.61
C ARG A 463 18.13 10.86 2.48
N TYR A 464 19.10 11.78 2.30
CA TYR A 464 20.33 11.78 3.08
C TYR A 464 20.06 11.95 4.59
N THR A 465 19.06 12.75 4.95
CA THR A 465 18.64 12.98 6.34
C THR A 465 18.16 11.71 7.06
N SER A 466 17.79 10.67 6.32
CA SER A 466 17.43 9.36 6.88
C SER A 466 18.61 8.61 7.52
N MET A 467 19.86 9.04 7.25
CA MET A 467 21.05 8.45 7.87
C MET A 467 21.00 8.52 9.39
N ALA A 468 20.43 9.58 9.96
CA ALA A 468 20.26 9.71 11.41
C ALA A 468 19.37 8.62 12.00
N ALA A 469 18.22 8.33 11.36
CA ALA A 469 17.31 7.28 11.80
C ALA A 469 17.95 5.89 11.65
N LEU A 470 18.61 5.63 10.52
CA LEU A 470 19.33 4.36 10.30
C LEU A 470 20.45 4.14 11.32
N THR A 471 21.21 5.18 11.69
CA THR A 471 22.28 5.07 12.67
C THR A 471 21.76 4.56 14.02
N ASN A 472 20.51 4.90 14.38
CA ASN A 472 19.90 4.46 15.64
C ASN A 472 19.11 3.14 15.50
N PHE A 473 19.24 2.41 14.39
CA PHE A 473 18.59 1.14 14.15
C PHE A 473 19.51 -0.04 14.53
N TYR A 474 19.01 -0.95 15.37
CA TYR A 474 19.71 -2.13 15.87
C TYR A 474 18.86 -3.39 15.64
N PRO A 475 18.83 -3.94 14.42
CA PRO A 475 17.90 -5.01 14.04
C PRO A 475 18.05 -6.31 14.84
N PHE A 476 19.23 -6.57 15.40
CA PHE A 476 19.50 -7.80 16.14
C PHE A 476 19.33 -7.67 17.67
N ALA A 477 18.92 -6.48 18.16
CA ALA A 477 18.77 -6.26 19.61
C ALA A 477 17.85 -7.28 20.30
N GLN A 478 16.83 -7.73 19.59
CA GLN A 478 15.84 -8.68 20.08
C GLN A 478 15.81 -9.99 19.27
N ILE A 479 16.85 -10.32 18.53
CA ILE A 479 16.87 -11.49 17.63
C ILE A 479 16.58 -12.81 18.34
N LYS A 480 16.90 -12.90 19.63
CA LYS A 480 16.65 -14.08 20.48
C LYS A 480 15.17 -14.37 20.70
N GLU A 481 14.31 -13.34 20.60
CA GLU A 481 12.86 -13.44 20.78
C GLU A 481 12.16 -14.11 19.59
N ILE A 482 12.87 -14.35 18.48
CA ILE A 482 12.33 -15.12 17.36
C ILE A 482 12.11 -16.59 17.79
N SER A 483 13.01 -17.14 18.62
CA SER A 483 12.85 -18.51 19.14
C SER A 483 11.52 -18.69 19.88
N PRO A 484 10.83 -19.84 19.77
CA PRO A 484 11.24 -21.09 19.09
C PRO A 484 10.89 -21.15 17.58
N ARG A 485 10.63 -20.03 16.92
CA ARG A 485 10.35 -19.99 15.48
C ARG A 485 11.65 -20.08 14.68
N PRO A 486 11.70 -20.91 13.61
CA PRO A 486 12.91 -21.19 12.87
C PRO A 486 13.38 -19.99 12.03
N VAL A 487 14.71 -19.83 11.97
CA VAL A 487 15.37 -18.82 11.12
C VAL A 487 16.43 -19.49 10.24
N LEU A 488 16.39 -19.19 8.94
CA LEU A 488 17.43 -19.59 7.97
C LEU A 488 18.14 -18.33 7.46
N PHE A 489 19.44 -18.26 7.69
CA PHE A 489 20.31 -17.21 7.16
C PHE A 489 21.01 -17.73 5.92
N VAL A 490 20.81 -17.08 4.75
CA VAL A 490 21.44 -17.45 3.48
C VAL A 490 22.40 -16.34 3.06
N ALA A 491 23.63 -16.68 2.77
CA ALA A 491 24.64 -15.74 2.28
C ALA A 491 25.51 -16.36 1.20
N GLY A 492 25.98 -15.55 0.25
CA GLY A 492 27.01 -15.99 -0.69
C GLY A 492 28.37 -16.15 -0.03
N GLU A 493 29.13 -17.14 -0.46
CA GLU A 493 30.48 -17.41 0.07
C GLU A 493 31.41 -16.19 -0.08
N ASN A 494 31.32 -15.50 -1.22
CA ASN A 494 32.12 -14.33 -1.55
C ASN A 494 31.41 -13.00 -1.29
N ALA A 495 30.21 -13.04 -0.67
CA ALA A 495 29.45 -11.83 -0.42
C ALA A 495 30.14 -10.93 0.62
N HIS A 496 30.36 -9.67 0.26
CA HIS A 496 30.94 -8.65 1.16
C HIS A 496 30.08 -8.40 2.41
N SER A 497 28.80 -8.79 2.38
CA SER A 497 27.85 -8.69 3.49
C SER A 497 27.72 -9.97 4.33
N ARG A 498 28.46 -11.02 4.03
CA ARG A 498 28.34 -12.34 4.66
C ARG A 498 28.41 -12.26 6.19
N TYR A 499 29.30 -11.43 6.71
CA TYR A 499 29.50 -11.25 8.14
C TYR A 499 28.25 -10.80 8.91
N PHE A 500 27.31 -10.06 8.29
CA PHE A 500 26.05 -9.72 8.93
C PHE A 500 25.20 -10.97 9.21
N SER A 501 25.13 -11.90 8.25
CA SER A 501 24.42 -13.17 8.43
C SER A 501 25.08 -14.07 9.46
N GLU A 502 26.42 -14.13 9.48
CA GLU A 502 27.18 -14.90 10.46
C GLU A 502 27.01 -14.36 11.88
N ASP A 503 27.01 -13.03 12.05
CA ASP A 503 26.84 -12.41 13.36
C ASP A 503 25.39 -12.50 13.86
N ALA A 504 24.39 -12.38 12.99
CA ALA A 504 23.00 -12.64 13.32
C ALA A 504 22.79 -14.11 13.73
N TYR A 505 23.37 -15.05 12.98
CA TYR A 505 23.35 -16.48 13.34
C TYR A 505 23.94 -16.76 14.70
N LYS A 506 25.09 -16.15 15.05
CA LYS A 506 25.71 -16.29 16.38
C LYS A 506 24.79 -15.79 17.50
N GLN A 507 24.05 -14.68 17.27
CA GLN A 507 23.22 -14.03 18.27
C GLN A 507 21.84 -14.68 18.43
N ALA A 508 21.27 -15.28 17.36
CA ALA A 508 19.96 -15.92 17.40
C ALA A 508 19.97 -17.19 18.27
N ASN A 509 18.83 -17.48 18.92
CA ASN A 509 18.58 -18.74 19.59
C ASN A 509 18.12 -19.81 18.58
N GLU A 510 18.16 -21.10 19.00
CA GLU A 510 17.60 -22.22 18.21
C GLU A 510 16.06 -22.14 18.09
N PRO A 511 15.48 -22.70 17.02
CA PRO A 511 16.13 -23.34 15.86
C PRO A 511 16.62 -22.33 14.81
N LYS A 512 17.85 -22.47 14.40
CA LYS A 512 18.50 -21.59 13.41
C LYS A 512 19.40 -22.37 12.46
N GLU A 513 19.56 -21.89 11.26
CA GLU A 513 20.46 -22.46 10.26
C GLU A 513 21.21 -21.36 9.51
N LEU A 514 22.48 -21.61 9.19
CA LEU A 514 23.27 -20.76 8.29
C LEU A 514 23.61 -21.57 7.04
N TYR A 515 23.19 -21.07 5.87
CA TYR A 515 23.43 -21.70 4.59
C TYR A 515 24.30 -20.80 3.70
N ILE A 516 25.55 -21.24 3.44
CA ILE A 516 26.49 -20.51 2.58
C ILE A 516 26.42 -21.07 1.16
N VAL A 517 26.10 -20.21 0.20
CA VAL A 517 26.05 -20.57 -1.22
C VAL A 517 27.43 -20.44 -1.84
N SER A 518 28.01 -21.58 -2.23
CA SER A 518 29.37 -21.63 -2.75
C SER A 518 29.55 -20.80 -4.02
N GLY A 519 30.63 -20.05 -4.08
CA GLY A 519 31.04 -19.21 -5.20
C GLY A 519 30.06 -18.07 -5.54
N ALA A 520 29.08 -17.76 -4.67
CA ALA A 520 28.13 -16.67 -4.90
C ALA A 520 28.60 -15.37 -4.25
N ASN A 521 28.44 -14.26 -4.95
CA ASN A 521 28.56 -12.91 -4.42
C ASN A 521 27.21 -12.43 -3.82
N HIS A 522 27.17 -11.18 -3.35
CA HIS A 522 25.96 -10.62 -2.74
C HIS A 522 24.78 -10.53 -3.71
N VAL A 523 24.97 -9.91 -4.89
CA VAL A 523 23.88 -9.71 -5.88
C VAL A 523 23.63 -10.92 -6.78
N ASP A 524 24.48 -11.97 -6.71
CA ASP A 524 24.18 -13.23 -7.40
C ASP A 524 22.91 -13.88 -6.82
N LEU A 525 22.63 -13.64 -5.54
CA LEU A 525 21.42 -14.13 -4.88
C LEU A 525 20.19 -13.20 -5.11
N TYR A 526 20.28 -12.23 -6.02
CA TYR A 526 19.14 -11.40 -6.39
C TYR A 526 18.39 -11.96 -7.61
N ASP A 527 19.12 -12.41 -8.63
CA ASP A 527 18.54 -12.78 -9.94
C ASP A 527 19.16 -14.04 -10.60
N ARG A 528 20.28 -14.52 -10.07
CA ARG A 528 20.95 -15.69 -10.66
C ARG A 528 20.25 -16.98 -10.23
N MET A 529 19.36 -17.49 -11.09
CA MET A 529 18.55 -18.69 -10.83
C MET A 529 19.40 -19.95 -10.55
N ASP A 530 20.62 -20.00 -11.06
CA ASP A 530 21.59 -21.07 -10.83
C ASP A 530 22.28 -20.97 -9.46
N LYS A 531 22.22 -19.81 -8.80
CA LYS A 531 22.83 -19.55 -7.48
C LYS A 531 21.81 -19.48 -6.35
N ILE A 532 20.62 -18.94 -6.60
CA ILE A 532 19.59 -18.82 -5.58
C ILE A 532 19.12 -20.21 -5.14
N PRO A 533 19.23 -20.57 -3.85
CA PRO A 533 18.92 -21.93 -3.39
C PRO A 533 17.43 -22.15 -3.18
N PHE A 534 16.58 -21.93 -4.20
CA PHE A 534 15.10 -22.03 -4.08
C PHE A 534 14.63 -23.40 -3.55
N ASN A 535 15.33 -24.48 -3.83
CA ASN A 535 14.97 -25.78 -3.29
C ASN A 535 15.17 -25.84 -1.76
N LYS A 536 16.24 -25.24 -1.24
CA LYS A 536 16.49 -25.12 0.21
C LYS A 536 15.43 -24.24 0.88
N LEU A 537 15.11 -23.09 0.28
CA LEU A 537 14.06 -22.19 0.78
C LEU A 537 12.71 -22.91 0.84
N THR A 538 12.37 -23.65 -0.23
CA THR A 538 11.13 -24.42 -0.33
C THR A 538 11.06 -25.51 0.74
N ALA A 539 12.12 -26.26 0.93
CA ALA A 539 12.18 -27.32 1.95
C ALA A 539 12.00 -26.73 3.35
N PHE A 540 12.72 -25.64 3.66
CA PHE A 540 12.62 -24.94 4.94
C PHE A 540 11.18 -24.48 5.24
N PHE A 541 10.50 -23.81 4.31
CA PHE A 541 9.13 -23.35 4.54
C PHE A 541 8.12 -24.50 4.58
N LYS A 542 8.26 -25.53 3.74
CA LYS A 542 7.38 -26.70 3.80
C LYS A 542 7.49 -27.47 5.12
N GLU A 543 8.66 -27.49 5.70
CA GLU A 543 8.88 -28.12 7.01
C GLU A 543 8.28 -27.30 8.15
N ASN A 544 8.41 -25.98 8.10
CA ASN A 544 8.14 -25.09 9.23
C ASN A 544 6.80 -24.33 9.14
N LEU A 545 6.08 -24.43 8.03
CA LEU A 545 4.73 -23.88 7.83
C LEU A 545 3.70 -25.02 7.63
N LYS A 546 3.71 -25.99 8.53
CA LYS A 546 2.75 -27.13 8.55
C LYS A 546 1.44 -26.76 9.21
#